data_2bf549d99a3619deb3bcd68f00bab587
#
_entry.id   2bf549d99a3619deb3bcd68f00bab587
#
_cell.length_a   1.000
_cell.length_b   1.000
_cell.length_c   1.000
_cell.angle_alpha   90.00
_cell.angle_beta   90.00
_cell.angle_gamma   90.00
#
_symmetry.space_group_name_H-M   'P 1'
#
loop_
_entity.id
_entity.type
_entity.pdbx_description
1 polymer ?
#
loop_
_entity_poly.entity_id
_entity_poly.type
_entity_poly.pdbx_seq_one_letter_code
_entity_poly.pdbx_strand_id
1 'polypeptide(L)'
;MTGLRERKKEQTRRLIAETARRLFSERGFDGVTIAEIAAAADVAVQTVFNYFPTKEDLVYWRLSSFEGELLAAVRDREPGRSALEAFRAFLLSQRGLLGRGDPGAQDELLSFTRMISESPALRARERQILAGYTDALADLLGGETGAEPGDLRPRVAAAAMIGVHRALIDYTRGRILAGDTGPRLTRDVRAEAQRAFELLEGGLGDYARRQPA
;
A
#
# COMPACT_ATOMS: atom_id res chain seq x y z
N MET A 1 -19.34 -8.10 15.86
CA MET A 1 -20.47 -7.51 15.08
C MET A 1 -20.20 -6.04 14.89
N THR A 2 -19.80 -5.62 13.71
CA THR A 2 -19.59 -4.20 13.37
C THR A 2 -20.92 -3.47 13.44
N GLY A 3 -21.03 -2.46 14.30
CA GLY A 3 -22.28 -1.73 14.53
C GLY A 3 -22.76 -1.00 13.26
N LEU A 4 -24.04 -0.66 13.18
CA LEU A 4 -24.66 0.08 12.07
C LEU A 4 -23.92 1.41 11.80
N ARG A 5 -23.38 2.04 12.84
CA ARG A 5 -22.60 3.26 12.76
C ARG A 5 -21.28 3.06 11.97
N GLU A 6 -20.56 1.96 12.23
CA GLU A 6 -19.31 1.66 11.52
C GLU A 6 -19.57 1.35 10.04
N ARG A 7 -20.65 0.62 9.73
CA ARG A 7 -21.04 0.35 8.34
C ARG A 7 -21.39 1.64 7.59
N LYS A 8 -22.15 2.56 8.21
CA LYS A 8 -22.46 3.86 7.59
C LYS A 8 -21.21 4.70 7.38
N LYS A 9 -20.28 4.68 8.35
CA LYS A 9 -19.00 5.39 8.26
C LYS A 9 -18.19 4.89 7.07
N GLU A 10 -18.06 3.58 6.91
CA GLU A 10 -17.33 2.98 5.80
C GLU A 10 -18.02 3.22 4.44
N GLN A 11 -19.35 3.18 4.38
CA GLN A 11 -20.11 3.55 3.17
C GLN A 11 -19.85 4.99 2.74
N THR A 12 -19.88 5.95 3.68
CA THR A 12 -19.59 7.36 3.38
C THR A 12 -18.15 7.55 2.92
N ARG A 13 -17.19 6.92 3.60
CA ARG A 13 -15.77 6.94 3.21
C ARG A 13 -15.58 6.44 1.79
N ARG A 14 -16.18 5.31 1.48
CA ARG A 14 -16.13 4.71 0.15
C ARG A 14 -16.76 5.59 -0.93
N LEU A 15 -17.93 6.15 -0.65
CA LEU A 15 -18.62 7.06 -1.58
C LEU A 15 -17.75 8.27 -1.94
N ILE A 16 -17.16 8.94 -0.93
CA ILE A 16 -16.28 10.09 -1.14
C ILE A 16 -15.07 9.69 -2.00
N ALA A 17 -14.41 8.56 -1.67
CA ALA A 17 -13.23 8.10 -2.39
C ALA A 17 -13.51 7.69 -3.84
N GLU A 18 -14.63 7.00 -4.10
CA GLU A 18 -15.05 6.61 -5.45
C GLU A 18 -15.44 7.83 -6.29
N THR A 19 -16.11 8.82 -5.67
CA THR A 19 -16.42 10.11 -6.32
C THR A 19 -15.16 10.86 -6.69
N ALA A 20 -14.19 10.95 -5.76
CA ALA A 20 -12.90 11.58 -6.02
C ALA A 20 -12.14 10.88 -7.14
N ARG A 21 -12.07 9.53 -7.13
CA ARG A 21 -11.42 8.73 -8.17
C ARG A 21 -11.98 9.02 -9.55
N ARG A 22 -13.31 9.07 -9.69
CA ARG A 22 -13.98 9.40 -10.96
C ARG A 22 -13.58 10.80 -11.43
N LEU A 23 -13.68 11.80 -10.57
CA LEU A 23 -13.33 13.18 -10.94
C LEU A 23 -11.85 13.33 -11.29
N PHE A 24 -10.95 12.66 -10.56
CA PHE A 24 -9.51 12.65 -10.88
C PHE A 24 -9.21 11.96 -12.22
N SER A 25 -9.95 10.89 -12.56
CA SER A 25 -9.82 10.23 -13.86
C SER A 25 -10.26 11.12 -15.03
N GLU A 26 -11.30 11.92 -14.82
CA GLU A 26 -11.86 12.82 -15.84
C GLU A 26 -11.05 14.09 -16.06
N ARG A 27 -10.47 14.66 -14.98
CA ARG A 27 -9.92 16.03 -14.96
C ARG A 27 -8.49 16.15 -14.42
N GLY A 28 -7.87 15.03 -14.07
CA GLY A 28 -6.57 14.98 -13.41
C GLY A 28 -6.63 15.39 -11.93
N PHE A 29 -5.54 15.09 -11.19
CA PHE A 29 -5.47 15.37 -9.75
C PHE A 29 -5.57 16.88 -9.47
N ASP A 30 -4.78 17.70 -10.14
CA ASP A 30 -4.71 19.14 -9.86
C ASP A 30 -5.97 19.90 -10.30
N GLY A 31 -6.69 19.40 -11.31
CA GLY A 31 -7.90 19.99 -11.87
C GLY A 31 -9.17 19.82 -11.03
N VAL A 32 -9.10 19.17 -9.85
CA VAL A 32 -10.25 18.88 -8.99
C VAL A 32 -10.01 19.43 -7.59
N THR A 33 -11.00 20.10 -7.02
CA THR A 33 -10.96 20.63 -5.65
C THR A 33 -11.72 19.74 -4.66
N ILE A 34 -11.40 19.86 -3.37
CA ILE A 34 -12.16 19.16 -2.31
C ILE A 34 -13.62 19.61 -2.28
N ALA A 35 -13.90 20.88 -2.57
CA ALA A 35 -15.27 21.40 -2.62
C ALA A 35 -16.12 20.72 -3.73
N GLU A 36 -15.53 20.50 -4.91
CA GLU A 36 -16.20 19.78 -6.00
C GLU A 36 -16.44 18.32 -5.66
N ILE A 37 -15.48 17.66 -4.98
CA ILE A 37 -15.65 16.28 -4.52
C ILE A 37 -16.79 16.21 -3.50
N ALA A 38 -16.83 17.14 -2.53
CA ALA A 38 -17.86 17.20 -1.51
C ALA A 38 -19.26 17.39 -2.13
N ALA A 39 -19.38 18.35 -3.06
CA ALA A 39 -20.62 18.60 -3.80
C ALA A 39 -21.07 17.38 -4.61
N ALA A 40 -20.15 16.72 -5.31
CA ALA A 40 -20.46 15.55 -6.14
C ALA A 40 -20.79 14.29 -5.30
N ALA A 41 -20.31 14.21 -4.05
CA ALA A 41 -20.62 13.14 -3.11
C ALA A 41 -21.81 13.45 -2.19
N ASP A 42 -22.43 14.61 -2.36
CA ASP A 42 -23.54 15.11 -1.52
C ASP A 42 -23.20 15.13 -0.01
N VAL A 43 -22.01 15.67 0.31
CA VAL A 43 -21.53 15.83 1.69
C VAL A 43 -20.95 17.22 1.91
N ALA A 44 -20.86 17.64 3.18
CA ALA A 44 -20.17 18.88 3.53
C ALA A 44 -18.64 18.73 3.31
N VAL A 45 -17.95 19.80 2.95
CA VAL A 45 -16.48 19.85 2.82
C VAL A 45 -15.79 19.35 4.10
N GLN A 46 -16.29 19.75 5.26
CA GLN A 46 -15.78 19.28 6.55
C GLN A 46 -15.92 17.77 6.71
N THR A 47 -16.95 17.17 6.14
CA THR A 47 -17.13 15.71 6.14
C THR A 47 -16.00 15.03 5.36
N VAL A 48 -15.61 15.58 4.20
CA VAL A 48 -14.47 15.04 3.44
C VAL A 48 -13.21 15.06 4.29
N PHE A 49 -12.87 16.19 4.94
CA PHE A 49 -11.69 16.31 5.78
C PHE A 49 -11.73 15.42 7.04
N ASN A 50 -12.90 15.10 7.56
CA ASN A 50 -13.04 14.15 8.67
C ASN A 50 -12.67 12.71 8.29
N TYR A 51 -12.78 12.34 7.01
CA TYR A 51 -12.39 11.02 6.48
C TYR A 51 -11.01 11.00 5.82
N PHE A 52 -10.62 12.12 5.21
CA PHE A 52 -9.41 12.26 4.40
C PHE A 52 -8.74 13.60 4.74
N PRO A 53 -7.74 13.59 5.64
CA PRO A 53 -7.06 14.80 6.09
C PRO A 53 -6.46 15.63 4.95
N THR A 54 -6.05 14.98 3.87
CA THR A 54 -5.49 15.65 2.68
C THR A 54 -6.18 15.17 1.41
N LYS A 55 -6.05 15.93 0.33
CA LYS A 55 -6.56 15.57 -1.00
C LYS A 55 -5.87 14.31 -1.55
N GLU A 56 -4.59 14.15 -1.23
CA GLU A 56 -3.79 13.02 -1.61
C GLU A 56 -4.29 11.71 -0.98
N ASP A 57 -4.85 11.77 0.22
CA ASP A 57 -5.41 10.61 0.93
C ASP A 57 -6.60 9.99 0.19
N LEU A 58 -7.32 10.78 -0.62
CA LEU A 58 -8.37 10.27 -1.49
C LEU A 58 -7.85 9.35 -2.59
N VAL A 59 -6.63 9.60 -3.07
CA VAL A 59 -5.96 8.75 -4.07
C VAL A 59 -5.49 7.45 -3.43
N TYR A 60 -4.97 7.53 -2.22
CA TYR A 60 -4.35 6.42 -1.49
C TYR A 60 -5.29 5.75 -0.48
N TRP A 61 -6.60 5.99 -0.54
CA TRP A 61 -7.55 5.53 0.48
C TRP A 61 -7.53 4.02 0.74
N ARG A 62 -7.23 3.22 -0.29
CA ARG A 62 -7.11 1.76 -0.16
C ARG A 62 -5.85 1.32 0.56
N LEU A 63 -4.83 2.17 0.62
CA LEU A 63 -3.57 1.83 1.28
C LEU A 63 -3.68 1.83 2.81
N SER A 64 -4.72 2.46 3.38
CA SER A 64 -4.95 2.40 4.83
C SER A 64 -5.34 0.99 5.32
N SER A 65 -6.04 0.21 4.51
CA SER A 65 -6.33 -1.20 4.81
C SER A 65 -5.12 -2.10 4.54
N PHE A 66 -4.33 -1.76 3.53
CA PHE A 66 -3.12 -2.50 3.16
C PHE A 66 -2.10 -2.57 4.30
N GLU A 67 -1.84 -1.45 4.99
CA GLU A 67 -0.95 -1.44 6.16
C GLU A 67 -1.41 -2.42 7.24
N GLY A 68 -2.67 -2.34 7.64
CA GLY A 68 -3.24 -3.24 8.65
C GLY A 68 -3.16 -4.71 8.25
N GLU A 69 -3.45 -5.02 6.98
CA GLU A 69 -3.36 -6.38 6.43
C GLU A 69 -1.91 -6.89 6.37
N LEU A 70 -0.97 -6.02 5.98
CA LEU A 70 0.47 -6.33 5.96
C LEU A 70 0.99 -6.66 7.36
N LEU A 71 0.71 -5.78 8.33
CA LEU A 71 1.14 -5.97 9.72
C LEU A 71 0.50 -7.22 10.34
N ALA A 72 -0.79 -7.47 10.05
CA ALA A 72 -1.47 -8.69 10.48
C ALA A 72 -0.82 -9.95 9.87
N ALA A 73 -0.50 -9.93 8.57
CA ALA A 73 0.16 -11.06 7.91
C ALA A 73 1.53 -11.40 8.51
N VAL A 74 2.28 -10.37 8.95
CA VAL A 74 3.57 -10.58 9.63
C VAL A 74 3.37 -11.04 11.06
N ARG A 75 2.48 -10.39 11.83
CA ARG A 75 2.23 -10.71 13.25
C ARG A 75 1.62 -12.09 13.43
N ASP A 76 0.63 -12.44 12.62
CA ASP A 76 -0.17 -13.65 12.78
C ASP A 76 0.39 -14.83 11.96
N ARG A 77 1.66 -14.75 11.52
CA ARG A 77 2.34 -15.81 10.78
C ARG A 77 2.50 -17.08 11.62
N GLU A 78 2.56 -18.21 10.94
CA GLU A 78 2.74 -19.51 11.60
C GLU A 78 4.07 -19.60 12.36
N PRO A 79 4.11 -20.36 13.48
CA PRO A 79 5.36 -20.64 14.19
C PRO A 79 6.43 -21.23 13.24
N GLY A 80 7.69 -20.83 13.45
CA GLY A 80 8.82 -21.23 12.61
C GLY A 80 8.99 -20.42 11.32
N ARG A 81 8.01 -19.62 10.94
CA ARG A 81 8.08 -18.75 9.76
C ARG A 81 8.73 -17.41 10.11
N SER A 82 9.66 -16.94 9.28
CA SER A 82 10.27 -15.63 9.48
C SER A 82 9.33 -14.48 9.07
N ALA A 83 9.58 -13.28 9.60
CA ALA A 83 8.87 -12.07 9.19
C ALA A 83 9.04 -11.78 7.70
N LEU A 84 10.24 -12.02 7.14
CA LEU A 84 10.54 -11.84 5.73
C LEU A 84 9.70 -12.78 4.84
N GLU A 85 9.57 -14.07 5.22
CA GLU A 85 8.75 -15.03 4.49
C GLU A 85 7.27 -14.65 4.50
N ALA A 86 6.75 -14.16 5.65
CA ALA A 86 5.36 -13.72 5.76
C ALA A 86 5.11 -12.46 4.93
N PHE A 87 6.00 -11.48 5.00
CA PHE A 87 5.96 -10.26 4.22
C PHE A 87 5.98 -10.56 2.70
N ARG A 88 6.92 -11.41 2.24
CA ARG A 88 6.99 -11.88 0.85
C ARG A 88 5.68 -12.51 0.40
N ALA A 89 5.16 -13.45 1.18
CA ALA A 89 3.93 -14.15 0.85
C ALA A 89 2.74 -13.18 0.74
N PHE A 90 2.65 -12.20 1.64
CA PHE A 90 1.62 -11.17 1.59
C PHE A 90 1.73 -10.33 0.31
N LEU A 91 2.91 -9.79 -0.01
CA LEU A 91 3.11 -8.98 -1.21
C LEU A 91 2.82 -9.74 -2.51
N LEU A 92 3.15 -11.04 -2.57
CA LEU A 92 2.90 -11.88 -3.74
C LEU A 92 1.47 -12.44 -3.79
N SER A 93 0.66 -12.23 -2.75
CA SER A 93 -0.74 -12.63 -2.73
C SER A 93 -1.60 -11.75 -3.65
N GLN A 94 -2.85 -12.19 -3.90
CA GLN A 94 -3.82 -11.41 -4.69
C GLN A 94 -4.23 -10.08 -4.02
N ARG A 95 -4.00 -9.94 -2.71
CA ARG A 95 -4.29 -8.72 -1.93
C ARG A 95 -3.13 -7.74 -1.91
N GLY A 96 -1.93 -8.19 -2.27
CA GLY A 96 -0.74 -7.37 -2.33
C GLY A 96 -0.61 -6.59 -3.65
N LEU A 97 0.63 -6.37 -4.07
CA LEU A 97 1.01 -5.56 -5.24
C LEU A 97 0.35 -6.00 -6.56
N LEU A 98 -0.02 -7.27 -6.67
CA LEU A 98 -0.52 -7.92 -7.89
C LEU A 98 -2.02 -8.22 -7.83
N GLY A 99 -2.79 -7.49 -7.05
CA GLY A 99 -4.25 -7.62 -7.00
C GLY A 99 -4.87 -7.66 -8.41
N ARG A 100 -5.97 -8.39 -8.58
CA ARG A 100 -6.64 -8.58 -9.87
C ARG A 100 -6.98 -7.24 -10.50
N GLY A 101 -6.30 -6.91 -11.62
CA GLY A 101 -6.76 -5.89 -12.55
C GLY A 101 -7.93 -6.44 -13.36
N ASP A 102 -9.02 -5.69 -13.43
CA ASP A 102 -10.09 -5.95 -14.37
C ASP A 102 -9.55 -5.71 -15.81
N PRO A 103 -9.74 -6.62 -16.77
CA PRO A 103 -9.30 -6.41 -18.15
C PRO A 103 -9.84 -5.12 -18.80
N GLY A 104 -10.99 -4.61 -18.34
CA GLY A 104 -11.54 -3.32 -18.79
C GLY A 104 -10.90 -2.09 -18.15
N ALA A 105 -10.02 -2.26 -17.17
CA ALA A 105 -9.42 -1.18 -16.40
C ALA A 105 -7.99 -0.80 -16.84
N GLN A 106 -7.53 -1.25 -18.02
CA GLN A 106 -6.15 -0.98 -18.46
C GLN A 106 -5.89 0.51 -18.69
N ASP A 107 -6.80 1.19 -19.39
CA ASP A 107 -6.69 2.64 -19.65
C ASP A 107 -6.80 3.43 -18.33
N GLU A 108 -7.66 3.00 -17.43
CA GLU A 108 -7.81 3.59 -16.11
C GLU A 108 -6.54 3.40 -15.27
N LEU A 109 -5.94 2.21 -15.32
CA LEU A 109 -4.68 1.91 -14.62
C LEU A 109 -3.54 2.79 -15.15
N LEU A 110 -3.42 2.93 -16.47
CA LEU A 110 -2.41 3.79 -17.10
C LEU A 110 -2.62 5.25 -16.73
N SER A 111 -3.84 5.75 -16.81
CA SER A 111 -4.21 7.13 -16.45
C SER A 111 -3.90 7.41 -14.97
N PHE A 112 -4.27 6.50 -14.06
CA PHE A 112 -3.98 6.59 -12.64
C PHE A 112 -2.47 6.56 -12.36
N THR A 113 -1.74 5.66 -13.01
CA THR A 113 -0.29 5.54 -12.89
C THR A 113 0.42 6.80 -13.35
N ARG A 114 -0.02 7.37 -14.48
CA ARG A 114 0.50 8.64 -15.00
C ARG A 114 0.22 9.80 -14.04
N MET A 115 -1.00 9.92 -13.54
CA MET A 115 -1.40 10.93 -12.57
C MET A 115 -0.48 10.93 -11.33
N ILE A 116 -0.19 9.76 -10.75
CA ILE A 116 0.74 9.66 -9.61
C ILE A 116 2.15 10.07 -10.03
N SER A 117 2.62 9.62 -11.19
CA SER A 117 3.99 9.87 -11.65
C SER A 117 4.26 11.33 -11.92
N GLU A 118 3.27 12.06 -12.42
CA GLU A 118 3.37 13.47 -12.80
C GLU A 118 3.15 14.42 -11.62
N SER A 119 2.47 13.99 -10.55
CA SER A 119 2.20 14.82 -9.37
C SER A 119 3.28 14.69 -8.29
N PRO A 120 4.10 15.75 -8.04
CA PRO A 120 5.06 15.77 -6.95
C PRO A 120 4.39 15.59 -5.56
N ALA A 121 3.18 16.12 -5.38
CA ALA A 121 2.42 16.01 -4.14
C ALA A 121 2.01 14.55 -3.87
N LEU A 122 1.49 13.85 -4.87
CA LEU A 122 1.15 12.43 -4.74
C LEU A 122 2.39 11.57 -4.45
N ARG A 123 3.49 11.80 -5.16
CA ARG A 123 4.75 11.08 -4.89
C ARG A 123 5.32 11.38 -3.50
N ALA A 124 5.16 12.61 -2.99
CA ALA A 124 5.54 12.96 -1.62
C ALA A 124 4.67 12.20 -0.61
N ARG A 125 3.36 12.16 -0.83
CA ARG A 125 2.42 11.43 0.04
C ARG A 125 2.70 9.92 0.03
N GLU A 126 2.97 9.32 -1.11
CA GLU A 126 3.36 7.91 -1.23
C GLU A 126 4.60 7.59 -0.38
N ARG A 127 5.64 8.44 -0.46
CA ARG A 127 6.83 8.28 0.39
C ARG A 127 6.52 8.35 1.89
N GLN A 128 5.62 9.26 2.30
CA GLN A 128 5.18 9.36 3.70
C GLN A 128 4.44 8.11 4.16
N ILE A 129 3.55 7.57 3.32
CA ILE A 129 2.82 6.32 3.60
C ILE A 129 3.80 5.16 3.78
N LEU A 130 4.76 4.99 2.87
CA LEU A 130 5.77 3.94 2.97
C LEU A 130 6.71 4.11 4.18
N ALA A 131 7.00 5.36 4.56
CA ALA A 131 7.74 5.63 5.81
C ALA A 131 6.91 5.19 7.03
N GLY A 132 5.61 5.49 7.07
CA GLY A 132 4.70 5.00 8.10
C GLY A 132 4.69 3.47 8.20
N TYR A 133 4.65 2.78 7.07
CA TYR A 133 4.74 1.30 7.05
C TYR A 133 6.07 0.79 7.62
N THR A 134 7.16 1.50 7.32
CA THR A 134 8.48 1.15 7.88
C THR A 134 8.49 1.28 9.40
N ASP A 135 7.95 2.39 9.93
CA ASP A 135 7.88 2.63 11.36
C ASP A 135 7.02 1.57 12.06
N ALA A 136 5.80 1.35 11.56
CA ALA A 136 4.87 0.37 12.14
C ALA A 136 5.42 -1.08 12.09
N LEU A 137 6.09 -1.45 11.00
CA LEU A 137 6.74 -2.77 10.89
C LEU A 137 7.94 -2.88 11.83
N ALA A 138 8.74 -1.82 11.98
CA ALA A 138 9.87 -1.80 12.90
C ALA A 138 9.41 -1.96 14.35
N ASP A 139 8.33 -1.28 14.75
CA ASP A 139 7.73 -1.40 16.08
C ASP A 139 7.25 -2.83 16.34
N LEU A 140 6.55 -3.45 15.36
CA LEU A 140 6.11 -4.84 15.45
C LEU A 140 7.30 -5.79 15.63
N LEU A 141 8.33 -5.69 14.81
CA LEU A 141 9.51 -6.54 14.87
C LEU A 141 10.31 -6.31 16.17
N GLY A 142 10.41 -5.06 16.62
CA GLY A 142 11.06 -4.71 17.89
C GLY A 142 10.36 -5.34 19.09
N GLY A 143 9.03 -5.28 19.12
CA GLY A 143 8.23 -5.93 20.17
C GLY A 143 8.38 -7.45 20.16
N GLU A 144 8.40 -8.10 18.99
CA GLU A 144 8.54 -9.56 18.88
C GLU A 144 9.96 -10.07 19.26
N THR A 145 10.98 -9.27 18.99
CA THR A 145 12.38 -9.66 19.27
C THR A 145 12.88 -9.21 20.64
N GLY A 146 12.05 -8.48 21.41
CA GLY A 146 12.47 -7.91 22.69
C GLY A 146 13.63 -6.91 22.52
N ALA A 147 13.63 -6.13 21.43
CA ALA A 147 14.69 -5.20 21.11
C ALA A 147 14.83 -4.10 22.17
N GLU A 148 16.05 -3.86 22.64
CA GLU A 148 16.35 -2.78 23.58
C GLU A 148 16.19 -1.39 22.94
N PRO A 149 15.93 -0.34 23.74
CA PRO A 149 15.88 1.02 23.25
C PRO A 149 17.18 1.39 22.52
N GLY A 150 17.04 1.83 21.24
CA GLY A 150 18.20 2.17 20.40
C GLY A 150 18.74 1.02 19.54
N ASP A 151 18.19 -0.18 19.63
CA ASP A 151 18.52 -1.27 18.71
C ASP A 151 17.99 -0.94 17.29
N LEU A 152 18.91 -0.81 16.35
CA LEU A 152 18.59 -0.46 14.96
C LEU A 152 18.12 -1.65 14.10
N ARG A 153 18.33 -2.90 14.57
CA ARG A 153 18.03 -4.10 13.78
C ARG A 153 16.56 -4.18 13.32
N PRO A 154 15.55 -3.94 14.18
CA PRO A 154 14.15 -3.93 13.73
C PRO A 154 13.89 -2.91 12.62
N ARG A 155 14.44 -1.70 12.77
CA ARG A 155 14.28 -0.62 11.80
C ARG A 155 14.98 -0.92 10.47
N VAL A 156 16.18 -1.48 10.52
CA VAL A 156 16.92 -1.90 9.31
C VAL A 156 16.18 -3.01 8.58
N ALA A 157 15.68 -4.02 9.30
CA ALA A 157 14.90 -5.11 8.72
C ALA A 157 13.61 -4.59 8.05
N ALA A 158 12.85 -3.76 8.75
CA ALA A 158 11.63 -3.12 8.21
C ALA A 158 11.94 -2.27 6.98
N ALA A 159 12.99 -1.43 7.05
CA ALA A 159 13.40 -0.58 5.94
C ALA A 159 13.81 -1.40 4.69
N ALA A 160 14.51 -2.51 4.87
CA ALA A 160 14.89 -3.40 3.78
C ALA A 160 13.66 -4.06 3.13
N MET A 161 12.71 -4.57 3.93
CA MET A 161 11.46 -5.16 3.43
C MET A 161 10.60 -4.14 2.68
N ILE A 162 10.39 -2.96 3.26
CA ILE A 162 9.62 -1.88 2.60
C ILE A 162 10.40 -1.32 1.41
N GLY A 163 11.74 -1.33 1.43
CA GLY A 163 12.59 -0.99 0.29
C GLY A 163 12.32 -1.87 -0.93
N VAL A 164 12.16 -3.19 -0.74
CA VAL A 164 11.74 -4.11 -1.83
C VAL A 164 10.33 -3.75 -2.32
N HIS A 165 9.38 -3.51 -1.41
CA HIS A 165 8.02 -3.10 -1.79
C HIS A 165 8.03 -1.84 -2.66
N ARG A 166 8.78 -0.81 -2.24
CA ARG A 166 8.94 0.44 -3.00
C ARG A 166 9.55 0.19 -4.38
N ALA A 167 10.63 -0.59 -4.45
CA ALA A 167 11.27 -0.93 -5.72
C ALA A 167 10.31 -1.63 -6.68
N LEU A 168 9.45 -2.53 -6.17
CA LEU A 168 8.42 -3.21 -6.96
C LEU A 168 7.32 -2.27 -7.43
N ILE A 169 6.91 -1.29 -6.62
CA ILE A 169 5.97 -0.23 -7.03
C ILE A 169 6.57 0.55 -8.19
N ASP A 170 7.81 1.03 -8.05
CA ASP A 170 8.49 1.83 -9.07
C ASP A 170 8.71 1.03 -10.36
N TYR A 171 9.13 -0.24 -10.25
CA TYR A 171 9.28 -1.15 -11.39
C TYR A 171 7.94 -1.38 -12.12
N THR A 172 6.87 -1.71 -11.38
CA THR A 172 5.54 -1.93 -11.94
C THR A 172 5.02 -0.68 -12.63
N ARG A 173 5.20 0.47 -12.00
CA ARG A 173 4.82 1.78 -12.56
C ARG A 173 5.54 2.07 -13.88
N GLY A 174 6.85 1.86 -13.91
CA GLY A 174 7.65 2.04 -15.13
C GLY A 174 7.18 1.16 -16.28
N ARG A 175 6.84 -0.11 -15.99
CA ARG A 175 6.32 -1.05 -16.99
C ARG A 175 4.95 -0.65 -17.51
N ILE A 176 4.03 -0.22 -16.62
CA ILE A 176 2.70 0.27 -17.02
C ILE A 176 2.83 1.50 -17.92
N LEU A 177 3.69 2.45 -17.57
CA LEU A 177 3.94 3.66 -18.38
C LEU A 177 4.56 3.34 -19.74
N ALA A 178 5.31 2.23 -19.86
CA ALA A 178 5.85 1.71 -21.11
C ALA A 178 4.82 0.92 -21.94
N GLY A 179 3.58 0.78 -21.46
CA GLY A 179 2.48 0.09 -22.15
C GLY A 179 2.35 -1.39 -21.81
N ASP A 180 3.12 -1.91 -20.86
CA ASP A 180 2.99 -3.31 -20.43
C ASP A 180 1.75 -3.50 -19.56
N THR A 181 0.99 -4.55 -19.85
CA THR A 181 -0.26 -4.86 -19.15
C THR A 181 -0.51 -6.36 -19.05
N GLY A 182 -1.55 -6.73 -18.33
CA GLY A 182 -2.09 -8.10 -18.30
C GLY A 182 -1.19 -9.15 -17.63
N PRO A 183 -1.40 -10.44 -17.97
CA PRO A 183 -0.73 -11.57 -17.28
C PRO A 183 0.79 -11.61 -17.45
N ARG A 184 1.33 -11.02 -18.52
CA ARG A 184 2.78 -10.93 -18.73
C ARG A 184 3.41 -10.01 -17.69
N LEU A 185 2.88 -8.81 -17.52
CA LEU A 185 3.34 -7.88 -16.49
C LEU A 185 3.29 -8.52 -15.09
N THR A 186 2.19 -9.20 -14.77
CA THR A 186 2.03 -9.91 -13.49
C THR A 186 3.12 -10.95 -13.27
N ARG A 187 3.47 -11.76 -14.28
CA ARG A 187 4.55 -12.75 -14.19
C ARG A 187 5.90 -12.10 -13.98
N ASP A 188 6.20 -11.04 -14.75
CA ASP A 188 7.48 -10.36 -14.70
C ASP A 188 7.68 -9.68 -13.32
N VAL A 189 6.64 -9.01 -12.81
CA VAL A 189 6.67 -8.40 -11.46
C VAL A 189 6.87 -9.49 -10.39
N ARG A 190 6.23 -10.65 -10.50
CA ARG A 190 6.45 -11.77 -9.57
C ARG A 190 7.88 -12.30 -9.62
N ALA A 191 8.45 -12.43 -10.82
CA ALA A 191 9.82 -12.89 -10.98
C ALA A 191 10.82 -11.90 -10.36
N GLU A 192 10.64 -10.60 -10.59
CA GLU A 192 11.49 -9.58 -9.97
C GLU A 192 11.32 -9.52 -8.45
N ALA A 193 10.08 -9.66 -7.95
CA ALA A 193 9.84 -9.75 -6.53
C ALA A 193 10.57 -10.93 -5.89
N GLN A 194 10.52 -12.10 -6.52
CA GLN A 194 11.23 -13.29 -6.05
C GLN A 194 12.73 -13.03 -5.94
N ARG A 195 13.36 -12.50 -6.99
CA ARG A 195 14.80 -12.15 -7.00
C ARG A 195 15.17 -11.14 -5.91
N ALA A 196 14.31 -10.10 -5.73
CA ALA A 196 14.54 -9.07 -4.71
C ALA A 196 14.47 -9.65 -3.29
N PHE A 197 13.56 -10.59 -3.03
CA PHE A 197 13.47 -11.25 -1.73
C PHE A 197 14.62 -12.24 -1.51
N GLU A 198 15.06 -12.98 -2.52
CA GLU A 198 16.24 -13.86 -2.45
C GLU A 198 17.49 -13.07 -2.05
N LEU A 199 17.63 -11.83 -2.53
CA LEU A 199 18.72 -10.93 -2.11
C LEU A 199 18.70 -10.65 -0.59
N LEU A 200 17.52 -10.55 0.02
CA LEU A 200 17.39 -10.31 1.46
C LEU A 200 17.52 -11.58 2.31
N GLU A 201 17.24 -12.75 1.78
CA GLU A 201 17.26 -14.00 2.56
C GLU A 201 18.63 -14.30 3.16
N GLY A 202 19.72 -13.97 2.46
CA GLY A 202 21.08 -14.13 2.97
C GLY A 202 21.44 -13.27 4.19
N GLY A 203 20.69 -12.18 4.42
CA GLY A 203 20.93 -11.27 5.55
C GLY A 203 19.79 -11.20 6.56
N LEU A 204 18.54 -11.46 6.14
CA LEU A 204 17.34 -11.29 6.97
C LEU A 204 16.49 -12.57 7.09
N GLY A 205 16.89 -13.69 6.50
CA GLY A 205 16.08 -14.89 6.40
C GLY A 205 15.64 -15.48 7.75
N ASP A 206 16.47 -15.36 8.78
CA ASP A 206 16.20 -15.89 10.13
C ASP A 206 15.83 -14.79 11.15
N TYR A 207 15.90 -13.50 10.78
CA TYR A 207 15.54 -12.41 11.68
C TYR A 207 14.05 -12.42 12.02
N ALA A 208 13.73 -12.32 13.31
CA ALA A 208 12.37 -12.40 13.86
C ALA A 208 11.61 -13.68 13.42
N ARG A 209 12.29 -14.83 13.36
CA ARG A 209 11.66 -16.12 13.14
C ARG A 209 10.87 -16.52 14.38
N ARG A 210 9.58 -16.73 14.23
CA ARG A 210 8.71 -17.17 15.33
C ARG A 210 9.09 -18.60 15.74
N GLN A 211 9.44 -18.77 17.02
CA GLN A 211 9.77 -20.09 17.55
C GLN A 211 8.55 -21.01 17.51
N PRO A 212 8.72 -22.31 17.20
CA PRO A 212 7.66 -23.30 17.38
C PRO A 212 7.19 -23.29 18.83
N ALA A 213 5.88 -23.44 19.02
CA ALA A 213 5.29 -23.55 20.36
C ALA A 213 5.68 -24.88 21.02
#